data_a118fea4949b6a6a11b0ade442f5fee8
#
_entry.id   a118fea4949b6a6a11b0ade442f5fee8
#
_cell.length_a   1.000
_cell.length_b   1.000
_cell.length_c   1.000
_cell.angle_alpha   90.00
_cell.angle_beta   90.00
_cell.angle_gamma   90.00
#
_symmetry.space_group_name_H-M   'P 1'
#
loop_
_entity.id
_entity.type
_entity.pdbx_description
1 polymer ?
#
loop_
_entity_poly.entity_id
_entity_poly.type
_entity_poly.pdbx_seq_one_letter_code
_entity_poly.pdbx_strand_id
1 'polypeptide(L)'
;GDLTDDYADITREMGAVAAHFNKRFLRDVPEADFRAAIPSLRARCGDRAVLRAIHYYEDDRRAVQEGEALERGDFARFLELVNASGLSSAVHLQNTWSISDPSQQAIPLALAAGQELLEGTGAIRVHGGGFAGTIQAFVPNDRLEAFRSGMEALLGRGKCHILHIRPQGGTVVIG
;
A
#
# COMPACT_ATOMS: atom_id res chain seq x y z
N GLY A 1 -0.84 18.12 -10.26
CA GLY A 1 -1.54 18.85 -9.20
C GLY A 1 -0.80 18.75 -7.88
N ASP A 2 -1.10 19.62 -6.95
CA ASP A 2 -0.57 19.51 -5.59
C ASP A 2 -1.34 18.40 -4.86
N LEU A 3 -0.63 17.38 -4.40
CA LEU A 3 -1.18 16.22 -3.69
C LEU A 3 -1.00 16.33 -2.17
N THR A 4 -0.56 17.48 -1.68
CA THR A 4 -0.29 17.72 -0.25
C THR A 4 -1.53 17.44 0.59
N ASP A 5 -2.70 17.85 0.13
CA ASP A 5 -3.97 17.64 0.84
C ASP A 5 -4.36 16.16 0.87
N ASP A 6 -4.13 15.40 -0.20
CA ASP A 6 -4.42 13.96 -0.24
C ASP A 6 -3.61 13.18 0.80
N TYR A 7 -2.31 13.51 0.94
CA TYR A 7 -1.46 12.92 1.96
C TYR A 7 -1.85 13.36 3.38
N ALA A 8 -2.15 14.64 3.55
CA ALA A 8 -2.57 15.20 4.83
C ALA A 8 -3.90 14.59 5.31
N ASP A 9 -4.82 14.31 4.39
CA ASP A 9 -6.12 13.69 4.67
C ASP A 9 -5.98 12.30 5.30
N ILE A 10 -5.02 11.48 4.87
CA ILE A 10 -4.78 10.17 5.49
C ILE A 10 -4.48 10.34 6.98
N THR A 11 -3.52 11.19 7.29
CA THR A 11 -3.10 11.43 8.68
C THR A 11 -4.21 12.07 9.51
N ARG A 12 -4.93 13.03 8.94
CA ARG A 12 -6.03 13.74 9.60
C ARG A 12 -7.18 12.78 9.93
N GLU A 13 -7.59 11.94 8.99
CA GLU A 13 -8.71 11.02 9.16
C GLU A 13 -8.38 9.89 10.14
N MET A 14 -7.21 9.29 10.06
CA MET A 14 -6.75 8.31 11.05
C MET A 14 -6.64 8.93 12.44
N GLY A 15 -6.17 10.18 12.53
CA GLY A 15 -6.13 10.94 13.77
C GLY A 15 -7.51 11.24 14.34
N ALA A 16 -8.50 11.53 13.51
CA ALA A 16 -9.89 11.74 13.94
C ALA A 16 -10.49 10.46 14.55
N VAL A 17 -10.21 9.29 13.98
CA VAL A 17 -10.61 8.00 14.55
C VAL A 17 -9.94 7.77 15.91
N ALA A 18 -8.63 8.00 16.04
CA ALA A 18 -7.91 7.86 17.31
C ALA A 18 -8.41 8.82 18.38
N ALA A 19 -8.74 10.05 18.00
CA ALA A 19 -9.28 11.07 18.91
C ALA A 19 -10.65 10.70 19.51
N HIS A 20 -11.44 9.88 18.84
CA HIS A 20 -12.69 9.31 19.42
C HIS A 20 -12.42 8.54 20.72
N PHE A 21 -11.24 7.94 20.84
CA PHE A 21 -10.80 7.17 22.02
C PHE A 21 -9.88 8.00 22.94
N ASN A 22 -9.81 9.31 22.77
CA ASN A 22 -8.87 10.19 23.47
C ASN A 22 -7.39 9.78 23.26
N LYS A 23 -7.07 9.27 22.08
CA LYS A 23 -5.71 8.89 21.66
C LYS A 23 -5.22 9.77 20.52
N ARG A 24 -3.91 9.87 20.43
CA ARG A 24 -3.25 10.63 19.33
C ARG A 24 -3.07 9.78 18.08
N PHE A 25 -2.80 8.48 18.26
CA PHE A 25 -2.49 7.57 17.17
C PHE A 25 -3.30 6.28 17.28
N LEU A 26 -3.62 5.65 16.14
CA LEU A 26 -4.36 4.39 16.09
C LEU A 26 -3.63 3.25 16.80
N ARG A 27 -2.30 3.23 16.82
CA ARG A 27 -1.53 2.22 17.56
C ARG A 27 -1.80 2.19 19.06
N ASP A 28 -2.34 3.28 19.61
CA ASP A 28 -2.68 3.41 21.03
C ASP A 28 -4.14 3.00 21.30
N VAL A 29 -4.88 2.59 20.27
CA VAL A 29 -6.28 2.15 20.34
C VAL A 29 -6.33 0.64 20.09
N PRO A 30 -6.83 -0.17 21.04
CA PRO A 30 -7.03 -1.60 20.80
C PRO A 30 -7.96 -1.83 19.60
N GLU A 31 -7.60 -2.75 18.70
CA GLU A 31 -8.40 -3.03 17.50
C GLU A 31 -9.84 -3.46 17.85
N ALA A 32 -10.03 -4.23 18.93
CA ALA A 32 -11.35 -4.66 19.37
C ALA A 32 -12.27 -3.48 19.70
N ASP A 33 -11.72 -2.45 20.36
CA ASP A 33 -12.46 -1.23 20.71
C ASP A 33 -12.83 -0.44 19.46
N PHE A 34 -11.87 -0.32 18.51
CA PHE A 34 -12.13 0.28 17.21
C PHE A 34 -13.25 -0.45 16.47
N ARG A 35 -13.18 -1.79 16.37
CA ARG A 35 -14.18 -2.60 15.65
C ARG A 35 -15.57 -2.46 16.26
N ALA A 36 -15.69 -2.43 17.58
CA ALA A 36 -16.95 -2.23 18.28
C ALA A 36 -17.55 -0.83 18.06
N ALA A 37 -16.69 0.17 17.86
CA ALA A 37 -17.11 1.56 17.69
C ALA A 37 -17.42 1.95 16.23
N ILE A 38 -17.25 1.07 15.23
CA ILE A 38 -17.45 1.40 13.81
C ILE A 38 -18.78 2.12 13.54
N PRO A 39 -19.95 1.70 14.07
CA PRO A 39 -21.20 2.43 13.79
C PRO A 39 -21.17 3.90 14.24
N SER A 40 -20.58 4.21 15.39
CA SER A 40 -20.45 5.57 15.90
C SER A 40 -19.37 6.37 15.16
N LEU A 41 -18.27 5.71 14.78
CA LEU A 41 -17.19 6.31 14.00
C LEU A 41 -17.66 6.72 12.60
N ARG A 42 -18.48 5.90 11.94
CA ARG A 42 -19.09 6.25 10.65
C ARG A 42 -19.86 7.57 10.72
N ALA A 43 -20.70 7.72 11.74
CA ALA A 43 -21.50 8.93 11.93
C ALA A 43 -20.64 10.16 12.26
N ARG A 44 -19.49 9.97 12.93
CA ARG A 44 -18.67 11.06 13.44
C ARG A 44 -17.51 11.43 12.54
N CYS A 45 -16.85 10.45 11.94
CA CYS A 45 -15.61 10.64 11.14
C CYS A 45 -15.84 10.39 9.65
N GLY A 46 -16.95 9.73 9.26
CA GLY A 46 -17.25 9.32 7.90
C GLY A 46 -16.65 7.96 7.52
N ASP A 47 -17.17 7.38 6.44
CA ASP A 47 -16.84 6.02 6.00
C ASP A 47 -15.36 5.91 5.56
N ARG A 48 -14.80 6.94 4.89
CA ARG A 48 -13.40 6.92 4.42
C ARG A 48 -12.41 6.86 5.58
N ALA A 49 -12.64 7.61 6.65
CA ALA A 49 -11.80 7.57 7.85
C ALA A 49 -11.81 6.18 8.50
N VAL A 50 -12.98 5.54 8.55
CA VAL A 50 -13.12 4.16 9.07
C VAL A 50 -12.40 3.16 8.16
N LEU A 51 -12.54 3.26 6.84
CA LEU A 51 -11.82 2.40 5.90
C LEU A 51 -10.30 2.54 6.04
N ARG A 52 -9.79 3.75 6.16
CA ARG A 52 -8.36 4.02 6.40
C ARG A 52 -7.86 3.41 7.72
N ALA A 53 -8.67 3.47 8.78
CA ALA A 53 -8.35 2.81 10.04
C ALA A 53 -8.39 1.26 9.91
N ILE A 54 -9.33 0.70 9.14
CA ILE A 54 -9.35 -0.74 8.83
C ILE A 54 -8.05 -1.15 8.13
N HIS A 55 -7.65 -0.39 7.10
CA HIS A 55 -6.37 -0.63 6.42
C HIS A 55 -5.20 -0.64 7.40
N TYR A 56 -5.14 0.35 8.30
CA TYR A 56 -4.06 0.45 9.29
C TYR A 56 -3.91 -0.84 10.10
N TYR A 57 -4.97 -1.33 10.74
CA TYR A 57 -4.89 -2.54 11.55
C TYR A 57 -4.60 -3.81 10.74
N GLU A 58 -5.19 -3.92 9.57
CA GLU A 58 -4.97 -5.08 8.71
C GLU A 58 -3.54 -5.11 8.14
N ASP A 59 -3.03 -3.97 7.73
CA ASP A 59 -1.70 -3.89 7.12
C ASP A 59 -0.58 -4.01 8.15
N ASP A 60 -0.80 -3.54 9.37
CA ASP A 60 0.09 -3.76 10.51
C ASP A 60 0.27 -5.28 10.78
N ARG A 61 -0.83 -6.04 10.80
CA ARG A 61 -0.77 -7.50 10.92
C ARG A 61 -0.11 -8.17 9.72
N ARG A 62 -0.38 -7.68 8.50
CA ARG A 62 0.25 -8.23 7.28
C ARG A 62 1.76 -8.06 7.31
N ALA A 63 2.25 -6.91 7.76
CA ALA A 63 3.69 -6.66 7.87
C ALA A 63 4.38 -7.70 8.78
N VAL A 64 3.76 -8.07 9.90
CA VAL A 64 4.27 -9.14 10.77
C VAL A 64 4.24 -10.49 10.05
N GLN A 65 3.13 -10.82 9.40
CA GLN A 65 2.98 -12.08 8.67
C GLN A 65 3.93 -12.19 7.47
N GLU A 66 4.22 -11.08 6.79
CA GLU A 66 5.21 -11.01 5.70
C GLU A 66 6.62 -11.35 6.24
N GLY A 67 6.99 -10.76 7.39
CA GLY A 67 8.25 -11.08 8.07
C GLY A 67 8.33 -12.57 8.43
N GLU A 68 7.31 -13.11 9.07
CA GLU A 68 7.24 -14.53 9.43
C GLU A 68 7.29 -15.46 8.20
N ALA A 69 6.65 -15.11 7.09
CA ALA A 69 6.69 -15.88 5.85
C ALA A 69 8.11 -15.93 5.28
N LEU A 70 8.81 -14.78 5.27
CA LEU A 70 10.20 -14.70 4.83
C LEU A 70 11.15 -15.50 5.74
N GLU A 71 10.98 -15.44 7.06
CA GLU A 71 11.78 -16.21 8.02
C GLU A 71 11.63 -17.73 7.83
N ARG A 72 10.43 -18.18 7.44
CA ARG A 72 10.15 -19.59 7.14
C ARG A 72 10.53 -20.00 5.71
N GLY A 73 10.96 -19.06 4.87
CA GLY A 73 11.21 -19.32 3.45
C GLY A 73 9.92 -19.54 2.63
N ASP A 74 8.76 -19.16 3.17
CA ASP A 74 7.46 -19.26 2.49
C ASP A 74 7.23 -18.05 1.59
N PHE A 75 7.94 -18.03 0.47
CA PHE A 75 7.89 -16.92 -0.46
C PHE A 75 6.54 -16.79 -1.17
N ALA A 76 5.83 -17.90 -1.37
CA ALA A 76 4.49 -17.87 -1.94
C ALA A 76 3.53 -17.12 -1.01
N ARG A 77 3.56 -17.40 0.28
CA ARG A 77 2.76 -16.68 1.28
C ARG A 77 3.12 -15.21 1.37
N PHE A 78 4.40 -14.87 1.31
CA PHE A 78 4.86 -13.48 1.25
C PHE A 78 4.22 -12.72 0.07
N LEU A 79 4.25 -13.29 -1.14
CA LEU A 79 3.65 -12.67 -2.33
C LEU A 79 2.13 -12.50 -2.22
N GLU A 80 1.42 -13.46 -1.65
CA GLU A 80 0.00 -13.35 -1.36
C GLU A 80 -0.30 -12.16 -0.43
N LEU A 81 0.49 -12.00 0.63
CA LEU A 81 0.34 -10.91 1.59
C LEU A 81 0.62 -9.54 0.96
N VAL A 82 1.66 -9.44 0.12
CA VAL A 82 1.95 -8.22 -0.65
C VAL A 82 0.78 -7.83 -1.56
N ASN A 83 0.20 -8.80 -2.28
CA ASN A 83 -0.99 -8.54 -3.12
C ASN A 83 -2.20 -8.12 -2.27
N ALA A 84 -2.44 -8.76 -1.12
CA ALA A 84 -3.52 -8.40 -0.20
C ALA A 84 -3.33 -6.98 0.37
N SER A 85 -2.09 -6.59 0.69
CA SER A 85 -1.74 -5.24 1.10
C SER A 85 -2.01 -4.21 -0.01
N GLY A 86 -1.65 -4.54 -1.26
CA GLY A 86 -1.95 -3.72 -2.43
C GLY A 86 -3.45 -3.49 -2.64
N LEU A 87 -4.25 -4.55 -2.52
CA LEU A 87 -5.71 -4.44 -2.60
C LEU A 87 -6.28 -3.58 -1.48
N SER A 88 -5.81 -3.77 -0.25
CA SER A 88 -6.22 -2.97 0.91
C SER A 88 -5.84 -1.49 0.73
N SER A 89 -4.66 -1.20 0.18
CA SER A 89 -4.25 0.16 -0.19
C SER A 89 -5.22 0.81 -1.17
N ALA A 90 -5.62 0.10 -2.22
CA ALA A 90 -6.52 0.63 -3.25
C ALA A 90 -7.95 0.83 -2.71
N VAL A 91 -8.49 -0.14 -1.96
CA VAL A 91 -9.92 -0.16 -1.56
C VAL A 91 -10.14 0.55 -0.22
N HIS A 92 -9.28 0.33 0.76
CA HIS A 92 -9.47 0.85 2.13
C HIS A 92 -8.71 2.15 2.36
N LEU A 93 -7.39 2.20 2.10
CA LEU A 93 -6.61 3.42 2.26
C LEU A 93 -6.96 4.46 1.21
N GLN A 94 -7.29 4.02 0.00
CA GLN A 94 -7.65 4.86 -1.15
C GLN A 94 -6.55 5.86 -1.50
N ASN A 95 -5.34 5.35 -1.65
CA ASN A 95 -4.14 6.14 -1.96
C ASN A 95 -3.59 5.90 -3.38
N THR A 96 -4.39 5.33 -4.28
CA THR A 96 -3.96 5.04 -5.66
C THR A 96 -4.30 6.15 -6.65
N TRP A 97 -5.20 7.06 -6.31
CA TRP A 97 -5.58 8.24 -7.09
C TRP A 97 -6.17 9.33 -6.20
N SER A 98 -6.11 10.59 -6.65
CA SER A 98 -6.67 11.72 -5.93
C SER A 98 -8.15 11.93 -6.26
N ILE A 99 -8.97 12.22 -5.25
CA ILE A 99 -10.37 12.58 -5.43
C ILE A 99 -10.52 13.98 -6.06
N SER A 100 -9.50 14.83 -6.00
CA SER A 100 -9.51 16.16 -6.58
C SER A 100 -9.41 16.14 -8.11
N ASP A 101 -8.83 15.06 -8.68
CA ASP A 101 -8.78 14.83 -10.13
C ASP A 101 -9.01 13.35 -10.46
N PRO A 102 -10.28 12.89 -10.52
CA PRO A 102 -10.60 11.48 -10.77
C PRO A 102 -10.17 10.96 -12.15
N SER A 103 -9.81 11.85 -13.08
CA SER A 103 -9.33 11.45 -14.40
C SER A 103 -7.85 11.01 -14.38
N GLN A 104 -7.09 11.42 -13.40
CA GLN A 104 -5.66 11.10 -13.25
C GLN A 104 -5.46 9.80 -12.46
N GLN A 105 -5.51 8.68 -13.17
CA GLN A 105 -5.43 7.35 -12.57
C GLN A 105 -4.23 6.54 -13.09
N ALA A 106 -3.06 7.15 -13.16
CA ALA A 106 -1.85 6.49 -13.66
C ALA A 106 -1.44 5.26 -12.82
N ILE A 107 -1.58 5.32 -11.49
CA ILE A 107 -1.26 4.19 -10.61
C ILE A 107 -2.22 3.01 -10.82
N PRO A 108 -3.57 3.18 -10.76
CA PRO A 108 -4.49 2.09 -11.06
C PRO A 108 -4.25 1.46 -12.44
N LEU A 109 -3.99 2.27 -13.47
CA LEU A 109 -3.68 1.79 -14.81
C LEU A 109 -2.39 0.96 -14.83
N ALA A 110 -1.33 1.44 -14.18
CA ALA A 110 -0.07 0.73 -14.08
C ALA A 110 -0.19 -0.59 -13.30
N LEU A 111 -1.00 -0.61 -12.22
CA LEU A 111 -1.27 -1.82 -11.45
C LEU A 111 -2.05 -2.85 -12.29
N ALA A 112 -3.07 -2.42 -13.03
CA ALA A 112 -3.86 -3.30 -13.89
C ALA A 112 -2.98 -3.94 -14.98
N ALA A 113 -2.19 -3.14 -15.71
CA ALA A 113 -1.27 -3.64 -16.73
C ALA A 113 -0.19 -4.56 -16.13
N GLY A 114 0.35 -4.21 -14.96
CA GLY A 114 1.34 -5.04 -14.29
C GLY A 114 0.77 -6.39 -13.83
N GLN A 115 -0.47 -6.44 -13.36
CA GLN A 115 -1.17 -7.68 -13.01
C GLN A 115 -1.36 -8.58 -14.23
N GLU A 116 -1.75 -8.02 -15.37
CA GLU A 116 -1.86 -8.76 -16.63
C GLU A 116 -0.51 -9.37 -17.05
N LEU A 117 0.57 -8.58 -17.00
CA LEU A 117 1.92 -9.03 -17.35
C LEU A 117 2.48 -10.08 -16.38
N LEU A 118 2.05 -10.10 -15.13
CA LEU A 118 2.43 -11.12 -14.15
C LEU A 118 1.70 -12.45 -14.37
N GLU A 119 0.56 -12.47 -15.06
CA GLU A 119 -0.23 -13.69 -15.36
C GLU A 119 -0.48 -14.57 -14.13
N GLY A 120 -0.80 -13.96 -13.00
CA GLY A 120 -1.05 -14.67 -11.75
C GLY A 120 0.21 -15.12 -11.00
N THR A 121 1.39 -14.72 -11.44
CA THR A 121 2.66 -14.95 -10.72
C THR A 121 3.13 -13.67 -10.04
N GLY A 122 4.03 -13.79 -9.06
CA GLY A 122 4.59 -12.61 -8.40
C GLY A 122 3.59 -11.80 -7.57
N ALA A 123 3.91 -10.54 -7.34
CA ALA A 123 3.05 -9.61 -6.63
C ALA A 123 3.28 -8.17 -7.09
N ILE A 124 2.24 -7.33 -6.97
CA ILE A 124 2.32 -5.92 -7.33
C ILE A 124 1.44 -5.07 -6.42
N ARG A 125 1.94 -3.91 -6.03
CA ARG A 125 1.20 -2.95 -5.20
C ARG A 125 1.67 -1.51 -5.44
N VAL A 126 0.86 -0.55 -4.99
CA VAL A 126 1.34 0.82 -4.80
C VAL A 126 2.45 0.84 -3.75
N HIS A 127 3.48 1.65 -3.94
CA HIS A 127 4.61 1.77 -3.02
C HIS A 127 4.65 3.17 -2.40
N GLY A 128 4.97 3.23 -1.10
CA GLY A 128 5.05 4.48 -0.34
C GLY A 128 3.69 5.12 -0.13
N GLY A 129 3.65 6.45 -0.13
CA GLY A 129 2.44 7.22 0.15
C GLY A 129 1.33 7.11 -0.90
N GLY A 130 1.63 6.63 -2.09
CA GLY A 130 0.65 6.50 -3.17
C GLY A 130 0.45 7.76 -3.99
N PHE A 131 -0.76 7.98 -4.48
CA PHE A 131 -1.26 9.10 -5.32
C PHE A 131 -0.48 9.35 -6.62
N ALA A 132 0.67 10.00 -6.60
CA ALA A 132 1.55 10.21 -7.76
C ALA A 132 2.90 9.51 -7.61
N GLY A 133 3.00 8.57 -6.68
CA GLY A 133 4.23 7.88 -6.37
C GLY A 133 4.56 6.74 -7.33
N THR A 134 5.08 5.68 -6.77
CA THR A 134 5.56 4.51 -7.51
C THR A 134 4.72 3.27 -7.18
N ILE A 135 4.79 2.29 -8.06
CA ILE A 135 4.37 0.93 -7.78
C ILE A 135 5.60 0.06 -7.56
N GLN A 136 5.43 -1.03 -6.82
CA GLN A 136 6.44 -2.06 -6.62
C GLN A 136 5.90 -3.39 -7.12
N ALA A 137 6.75 -4.14 -7.84
CA ALA A 137 6.42 -5.47 -8.29
C ALA A 137 7.52 -6.47 -7.90
N PHE A 138 7.11 -7.66 -7.49
CA PHE A 138 7.95 -8.83 -7.34
C PHE A 138 7.70 -9.72 -8.55
N VAL A 139 8.67 -9.77 -9.46
CA VAL A 139 8.53 -10.41 -10.76
C VAL A 139 9.43 -11.64 -10.81
N PRO A 140 8.94 -12.83 -11.21
CA PRO A 140 9.80 -13.97 -11.46
C PRO A 140 10.89 -13.65 -12.49
N ASN A 141 12.09 -14.18 -12.28
CA ASN A 141 13.25 -13.85 -13.12
C ASN A 141 13.05 -14.19 -14.60
N ASP A 142 12.34 -15.26 -14.89
CA ASP A 142 12.02 -15.69 -16.26
C ASP A 142 11.00 -14.79 -16.97
N ARG A 143 10.27 -13.96 -16.22
CA ARG A 143 9.30 -12.98 -16.75
C ARG A 143 9.79 -11.54 -16.73
N LEU A 144 10.93 -11.29 -16.10
CA LEU A 144 11.41 -9.94 -15.79
C LEU A 144 11.52 -9.04 -17.03
N GLU A 145 12.10 -9.54 -18.13
CA GLU A 145 12.29 -8.74 -19.33
C GLU A 145 10.97 -8.47 -20.07
N ALA A 146 10.07 -9.45 -20.13
CA ALA A 146 8.74 -9.26 -20.70
C ALA A 146 7.92 -8.25 -19.89
N PHE A 147 7.93 -8.37 -18.55
CA PHE A 147 7.29 -7.44 -17.65
C PHE A 147 7.84 -6.02 -17.81
N ARG A 148 9.17 -5.85 -17.79
CA ARG A 148 9.82 -4.56 -17.98
C ARG A 148 9.43 -3.93 -19.30
N SER A 149 9.54 -4.68 -20.40
CA SER A 149 9.21 -4.19 -21.76
C SER A 149 7.75 -3.76 -21.85
N GLY A 150 6.81 -4.54 -21.28
CA GLY A 150 5.40 -4.22 -21.27
C GLY A 150 5.09 -2.96 -20.44
N MET A 151 5.69 -2.85 -19.26
CA MET A 151 5.51 -1.66 -18.41
C MET A 151 6.12 -0.41 -19.04
N GLU A 152 7.30 -0.51 -19.68
CA GLU A 152 7.91 0.63 -20.37
C GLU A 152 7.15 1.04 -21.64
N ALA A 153 6.49 0.11 -22.32
CA ALA A 153 5.59 0.44 -23.44
C ALA A 153 4.40 1.30 -22.98
N LEU A 154 3.88 1.04 -21.77
CA LEU A 154 2.78 1.82 -21.19
C LEU A 154 3.25 3.14 -20.57
N LEU A 155 4.28 3.08 -19.71
CA LEU A 155 4.67 4.19 -18.85
C LEU A 155 5.76 5.08 -19.46
N GLY A 156 6.42 4.62 -20.51
CA GLY A 156 7.57 5.25 -21.13
C GLY A 156 8.90 4.58 -20.79
N ARG A 157 9.83 4.68 -21.71
CA ARG A 157 11.17 4.10 -21.59
C ARG A 157 11.90 4.64 -20.36
N GLY A 158 12.56 3.76 -19.61
CA GLY A 158 13.34 4.09 -18.41
C GLY A 158 12.48 4.36 -17.17
N LYS A 159 11.19 4.03 -17.20
CA LYS A 159 10.29 4.16 -16.04
C LYS A 159 10.20 2.89 -15.18
N CYS A 160 10.75 1.77 -15.67
CA CYS A 160 10.81 0.52 -14.93
C CYS A 160 12.25 0.29 -14.43
N HIS A 161 12.44 0.32 -13.12
CA HIS A 161 13.74 0.15 -12.47
C HIS A 161 13.83 -1.21 -11.82
N ILE A 162 14.84 -2.00 -12.21
CA ILE A 162 15.13 -3.28 -11.55
C ILE A 162 15.93 -2.99 -10.28
N LEU A 163 15.39 -3.44 -9.15
CA LEU A 163 16.00 -3.27 -7.83
C LEU A 163 16.44 -4.62 -7.27
N HIS A 164 17.52 -4.60 -6.51
CA HIS A 164 17.98 -5.74 -5.73
C HIS A 164 17.84 -5.42 -4.24
N ILE A 165 17.26 -6.36 -3.49
CA ILE A 165 17.15 -6.21 -2.04
C ILE A 165 18.54 -6.31 -1.44
N ARG A 166 18.94 -5.26 -0.72
CA ARG A 166 20.21 -5.25 -0.01
C ARG A 166 20.12 -6.19 1.20
N PRO A 167 21.12 -7.08 1.41
CA PRO A 167 21.08 -8.05 2.51
C PRO A 167 21.27 -7.43 3.90
N GLN A 168 21.70 -6.17 3.95
CA GLN A 168 21.88 -5.41 5.20
C GLN A 168 20.84 -4.31 5.31
N GLY A 169 20.23 -4.19 6.48
CA GLY A 169 19.30 -3.11 6.83
C GLY A 169 20.00 -1.75 6.99
N GLY A 170 19.42 -0.89 7.82
CA GLY A 170 20.05 0.38 8.18
C GLY A 170 21.39 0.15 8.90
N THR A 171 22.44 0.79 8.41
CA THR A 171 23.78 0.73 9.03
C THR A 171 24.23 2.13 9.40
N VAL A 172 24.94 2.24 10.54
CA VAL A 172 25.61 3.49 10.90
C VAL A 172 26.82 3.64 10.01
N VAL A 173 26.84 4.68 9.19
CA VAL A 173 28.04 5.07 8.45
C VAL A 173 28.82 6.03 9.35
N ILE A 174 29.92 5.54 9.93
CA ILE A 174 30.87 6.39 10.66
C ILE A 174 31.77 6.97 9.58
N GLY A 175 31.69 8.28 9.37
CA GLY A 175 32.64 9.06 8.57
C GLY A 175 33.77 9.56 9.44
#